data_58cfa8821d1c6573056a9d49a8515c00
#
_entry.id   58cfa8821d1c6573056a9d49a8515c00
#
_cell.length_a   1.000
_cell.length_b   1.000
_cell.length_c   1.000
_cell.angle_alpha   90.00
_cell.angle_beta   90.00
_cell.angle_gamma   90.00
#
_symmetry.space_group_name_H-M   'P 1'
#
loop_
_entity.id
_entity.type
_entity.pdbx_description
1 polymer ?
#
loop_
_entity_poly.entity_id
_entity_poly.type
_entity_poly.pdbx_seq_one_letter_code
_entity_poly.pdbx_strand_id
1 'polypeptide(L)'
;MLRDIVRILKKLPLDLGQYELRYTTKGKIIAFDLVEEGDGKRALDVGCRDGYWAERLKAKGYDVAAIDIEPQYRDGLRVDANGTLPFKDNEFDLIWCSEVIEHLSDPASTIAEFKRVLKPTGWMVMTTPNQSFWMFRLIEAVGVSMQRIENETHTCFFTYPDIENLVGKCDFYGFFPYLFLKLRISKAAPLLSPTIVWRHSNDKDRQAPSAEA
;
A
#
# COMPACT_ATOMS: atom_id res chain seq x y z
N MET A 1 20.77 21.22 16.45
CA MET A 1 21.56 20.36 15.55
C MET A 1 20.74 19.20 14.97
N LEU A 2 20.21 18.26 15.77
CA LEU A 2 19.41 17.12 15.25
C LEU A 2 18.11 17.58 14.57
N ARG A 3 17.37 18.53 15.18
CA ARG A 3 16.17 19.16 14.61
C ARG A 3 16.45 19.90 13.30
N ASP A 4 17.62 20.48 13.16
CA ASP A 4 18.00 21.23 11.96
C ASP A 4 18.42 20.29 10.83
N ILE A 5 19.04 19.15 11.15
CA ILE A 5 19.33 18.10 10.18
C ILE A 5 18.03 17.48 9.63
N VAL A 6 17.07 17.16 10.49
CA VAL A 6 15.74 16.67 10.08
C VAL A 6 15.03 17.71 9.21
N ARG A 7 15.15 19.01 9.54
CA ARG A 7 14.55 20.11 8.76
C ARG A 7 15.23 20.30 7.40
N ILE A 8 16.55 20.05 7.32
CA ILE A 8 17.31 20.08 6.05
C ILE A 8 17.00 18.84 5.22
N LEU A 9 16.93 17.66 5.83
CA LEU A 9 16.53 16.41 5.15
C LEU A 9 15.11 16.50 4.57
N LYS A 10 14.19 17.16 5.29
CA LYS A 10 12.83 17.47 4.78
C LYS A 10 12.81 18.47 3.62
N LYS A 11 13.88 19.24 3.42
CA LYS A 11 14.02 20.20 2.30
C LYS A 11 14.76 19.65 1.08
N LEU A 12 15.43 18.50 1.23
CA LEU A 12 16.02 17.83 0.08
C LEU A 12 14.88 17.28 -0.80
N PRO A 13 15.00 17.36 -2.13
CA PRO A 13 14.02 16.79 -3.05
C PRO A 13 14.14 15.27 -3.12
N LEU A 14 14.24 14.64 -1.95
CA LEU A 14 14.12 13.21 -1.77
C LEU A 14 12.62 12.93 -1.72
N ASP A 15 12.12 12.17 -2.66
CA ASP A 15 10.75 11.68 -2.65
C ASP A 15 10.62 10.66 -1.50
N LEU A 16 10.51 11.19 -0.30
CA LEU A 16 10.24 10.43 0.92
C LEU A 16 8.72 10.26 1.14
N GLY A 17 7.91 10.50 0.11
CA GLY A 17 6.45 10.33 0.17
C GLY A 17 5.71 11.44 0.91
N GLN A 18 6.34 12.60 1.15
CA GLN A 18 5.69 13.70 1.85
C GLN A 18 5.58 14.93 0.94
N TYR A 19 4.43 15.58 0.90
CA TYR A 19 3.93 16.72 0.12
C TYR A 19 3.19 16.35 -1.18
N GLU A 20 3.08 17.25 -2.14
CA GLU A 20 2.23 17.15 -3.34
C GLU A 20 2.41 15.87 -4.19
N LEU A 21 3.51 15.13 -3.98
CA LEU A 21 3.76 13.78 -4.50
C LEU A 21 2.90 12.69 -3.86
N ARG A 22 2.05 13.05 -2.88
CA ARG A 22 1.19 12.12 -2.13
C ARG A 22 0.36 11.18 -3.02
N TYR A 23 -0.03 11.65 -4.18
CA TYR A 23 -0.82 10.87 -5.14
C TYR A 23 0.02 10.06 -6.12
N THR A 24 1.23 10.49 -6.40
CA THR A 24 2.03 9.99 -7.52
C THR A 24 3.42 9.49 -7.10
N THR A 25 3.56 8.96 -5.88
CA THR A 25 4.79 8.27 -5.51
C THR A 25 5.05 7.11 -6.47
N LYS A 26 6.31 6.78 -6.73
CA LYS A 26 6.65 5.70 -7.66
C LYS A 26 6.04 4.36 -7.25
N GLY A 27 5.93 4.09 -5.93
CA GLY A 27 5.26 2.91 -5.41
C GLY A 27 3.79 2.85 -5.83
N LYS A 28 3.05 3.94 -5.66
CA LYS A 28 1.62 4.03 -6.05
C LYS A 28 1.42 3.89 -7.56
N ILE A 29 2.30 4.48 -8.36
CA ILE A 29 2.26 4.33 -9.82
C ILE A 29 2.47 2.86 -10.20
N ILE A 30 3.50 2.19 -9.64
CA ILE A 30 3.74 0.77 -9.91
C ILE A 30 2.53 -0.07 -9.47
N ALA A 31 1.96 0.20 -8.29
CA ALA A 31 0.77 -0.49 -7.82
C ALA A 31 -0.41 -0.31 -8.79
N PHE A 32 -0.64 0.92 -9.27
CA PHE A 32 -1.74 1.19 -10.17
C PHE A 32 -1.54 0.57 -11.57
N ASP A 33 -0.29 0.44 -12.02
CA ASP A 33 0.05 -0.28 -13.26
C ASP A 33 -0.24 -1.79 -13.17
N LEU A 34 -0.37 -2.35 -11.95
CA LEU A 34 -0.76 -3.75 -11.73
C LEU A 34 -2.27 -3.97 -11.79
N VAL A 35 -3.05 -2.89 -11.71
CA VAL A 35 -4.51 -2.94 -11.80
C VAL A 35 -4.91 -3.10 -13.26
N GLU A 36 -5.62 -4.19 -13.56
CA GLU A 36 -6.17 -4.48 -14.87
C GLU A 36 -7.35 -3.54 -15.19
N GLU A 37 -7.87 -3.59 -16.43
CA GLU A 37 -9.11 -2.90 -16.76
C GLU A 37 -10.30 -3.52 -16.04
N GLY A 38 -11.21 -2.67 -15.60
CA GLY A 38 -12.30 -3.09 -14.73
C GLY A 38 -13.45 -3.79 -15.47
N ASP A 39 -13.78 -3.34 -16.67
CA ASP A 39 -14.87 -3.89 -17.49
C ASP A 39 -16.20 -4.06 -16.70
N GLY A 40 -16.53 -3.09 -15.85
CA GLY A 40 -17.72 -3.12 -14.99
C GLY A 40 -17.57 -3.93 -13.71
N LYS A 41 -16.39 -4.49 -13.42
CA LYS A 41 -16.09 -5.14 -12.13
C LYS A 41 -16.13 -4.13 -10.98
N ARG A 42 -16.30 -4.62 -9.75
CA ARG A 42 -16.35 -3.78 -8.56
C ARG A 42 -15.00 -3.65 -7.88
N ALA A 43 -14.64 -2.43 -7.49
CA ALA A 43 -13.44 -2.13 -6.71
C ALA A 43 -13.79 -1.45 -5.38
N LEU A 44 -13.00 -1.75 -4.35
CA LEU A 44 -13.01 -1.04 -3.08
C LEU A 44 -11.73 -0.22 -2.96
N ASP A 45 -11.87 1.10 -2.84
CA ASP A 45 -10.78 2.03 -2.52
C ASP A 45 -10.78 2.30 -1.01
N VAL A 46 -9.75 1.76 -0.32
CA VAL A 46 -9.60 1.91 1.14
C VAL A 46 -8.62 3.03 1.45
N GLY A 47 -9.05 4.01 2.26
CA GLY A 47 -8.31 5.23 2.52
C GLY A 47 -8.42 6.22 1.36
N CYS A 48 -9.64 6.37 0.84
CA CYS A 48 -9.91 7.13 -0.40
C CYS A 48 -9.64 8.64 -0.26
N ARG A 49 -9.68 9.18 0.95
CA ARG A 49 -9.49 10.58 1.25
C ARG A 49 -10.32 11.51 0.33
N ASP A 50 -9.68 12.18 -0.63
CA ASP A 50 -10.30 13.10 -1.61
C ASP A 50 -10.74 12.40 -2.91
N GLY A 51 -10.59 11.08 -3.01
CA GLY A 51 -11.07 10.26 -4.12
C GLY A 51 -10.14 10.18 -5.33
N TYR A 52 -8.89 10.65 -5.22
CA TYR A 52 -7.95 10.63 -6.34
C TYR A 52 -7.80 9.24 -6.99
N TRP A 53 -7.65 8.19 -6.18
CA TRP A 53 -7.52 6.83 -6.70
C TRP A 53 -8.88 6.23 -7.07
N ALA A 54 -9.95 6.55 -6.34
CA ALA A 54 -11.31 6.15 -6.71
C ALA A 54 -11.67 6.61 -8.14
N GLU A 55 -11.39 7.86 -8.48
CA GLU A 55 -11.66 8.39 -9.82
C GLU A 55 -10.80 7.71 -10.90
N ARG A 56 -9.55 7.36 -10.60
CA ARG A 56 -8.69 6.62 -11.52
C ARG A 56 -9.12 5.18 -11.74
N LEU A 57 -9.64 4.52 -10.69
CA LEU A 57 -10.23 3.19 -10.81
C LEU A 57 -11.52 3.25 -11.62
N LYS A 58 -12.36 4.27 -11.43
CA LYS A 58 -13.54 4.51 -12.28
C LYS A 58 -13.12 4.70 -13.75
N ALA A 59 -12.06 5.48 -14.00
CA ALA A 59 -11.53 5.68 -15.35
C ALA A 59 -10.98 4.40 -15.99
N LYS A 60 -10.58 3.39 -15.20
CA LYS A 60 -10.26 2.04 -15.66
C LYS A 60 -11.50 1.13 -15.82
N GLY A 61 -12.71 1.66 -15.68
CA GLY A 61 -13.96 0.92 -15.90
C GLY A 61 -14.47 0.14 -14.69
N TYR A 62 -13.99 0.43 -13.47
CA TYR A 62 -14.55 -0.18 -12.26
C TYR A 62 -15.78 0.57 -11.74
N ASP A 63 -16.73 -0.18 -11.16
CA ASP A 63 -17.72 0.35 -10.22
C ASP A 63 -17.04 0.45 -8.84
N VAL A 64 -16.83 1.68 -8.33
CA VAL A 64 -15.98 1.91 -7.17
C VAL A 64 -16.79 2.29 -5.94
N ALA A 65 -16.65 1.50 -4.87
CA ALA A 65 -16.95 1.92 -3.52
C ALA A 65 -15.67 2.49 -2.89
N ALA A 66 -15.76 3.63 -2.23
CA ALA A 66 -14.62 4.31 -1.61
C ALA A 66 -14.89 4.55 -0.13
N ILE A 67 -13.94 4.16 0.74
CA ILE A 67 -14.07 4.31 2.20
C ILE A 67 -12.88 5.05 2.80
N ASP A 68 -13.15 5.82 3.85
CA ASP A 68 -12.13 6.48 4.67
C ASP A 68 -12.70 6.76 6.08
N ILE A 69 -11.84 6.91 7.07
CA ILE A 69 -12.26 7.32 8.41
C ILE A 69 -12.77 8.77 8.41
N GLU A 70 -12.21 9.61 7.54
CA GLU A 70 -12.59 11.01 7.33
C GLU A 70 -12.61 11.36 5.83
N PRO A 71 -13.59 10.86 5.05
CA PRO A 71 -13.62 11.07 3.61
C PRO A 71 -13.84 12.54 3.27
N GLN A 72 -13.01 13.07 2.39
CA GLN A 72 -13.15 14.37 1.74
C GLN A 72 -13.79 14.21 0.35
N TYR A 73 -13.79 12.98 -0.15
CA TYR A 73 -14.42 12.62 -1.41
C TYR A 73 -15.93 12.58 -1.27
N ARG A 74 -16.66 13.24 -2.21
CA ARG A 74 -18.13 13.37 -2.15
C ARG A 74 -18.84 12.02 -2.09
N ASP A 75 -18.34 11.03 -2.84
CA ASP A 75 -18.93 9.71 -2.92
C ASP A 75 -18.27 8.73 -1.91
N GLY A 76 -17.39 9.22 -1.04
CA GLY A 76 -16.71 8.45 -0.03
C GLY A 76 -17.61 8.13 1.16
N LEU A 77 -17.59 6.89 1.60
CA LEU A 77 -18.28 6.44 2.80
C LEU A 77 -17.36 6.59 4.02
N ARG A 78 -17.91 7.09 5.12
CA ARG A 78 -17.19 7.16 6.39
C ARG A 78 -17.20 5.79 7.05
N VAL A 79 -16.08 5.08 6.98
CA VAL A 79 -15.90 3.72 7.53
C VAL A 79 -14.50 3.62 8.14
N ASP A 80 -14.42 3.08 9.35
CA ASP A 80 -13.14 2.70 9.97
C ASP A 80 -12.75 1.30 9.49
N ALA A 81 -11.62 1.19 8.80
CA ALA A 81 -11.12 -0.08 8.28
C ALA A 81 -10.62 -1.05 9.39
N ASN A 82 -10.48 -0.60 10.64
CA ASN A 82 -10.22 -1.48 11.80
C ASN A 82 -11.44 -2.31 12.20
N GLY A 83 -12.63 -1.96 11.73
CA GLY A 83 -13.88 -2.64 12.06
C GLY A 83 -14.36 -3.57 10.96
N THR A 84 -15.54 -4.13 11.18
CA THR A 84 -16.25 -4.91 10.16
C THR A 84 -16.70 -3.97 9.03
N LEU A 85 -16.32 -4.29 7.81
CA LEU A 85 -16.70 -3.50 6.63
C LEU A 85 -18.19 -3.70 6.28
N PRO A 86 -18.93 -2.62 5.94
CA PRO A 86 -20.37 -2.68 5.65
C PRO A 86 -20.68 -3.24 4.26
N PHE A 87 -19.95 -4.27 3.85
CA PHE A 87 -20.07 -4.92 2.56
C PHE A 87 -20.31 -6.42 2.71
N LYS A 88 -20.92 -7.03 1.70
CA LYS A 88 -21.19 -8.46 1.67
C LYS A 88 -19.91 -9.26 1.39
N ASP A 89 -19.97 -10.55 1.74
CA ASP A 89 -18.92 -11.49 1.33
C ASP A 89 -18.82 -11.56 -0.19
N ASN A 90 -17.61 -11.65 -0.72
CA ASN A 90 -17.33 -11.81 -2.14
C ASN A 90 -17.95 -10.70 -3.03
N GLU A 91 -17.91 -9.46 -2.56
CA GLU A 91 -18.55 -8.34 -3.26
C GLU A 91 -17.63 -7.68 -4.28
N PHE A 92 -16.32 -7.64 -4.01
CA PHE A 92 -15.33 -6.90 -4.81
C PHE A 92 -14.43 -7.81 -5.64
N ASP A 93 -14.09 -7.34 -6.83
CA ASP A 93 -13.09 -7.97 -7.72
C ASP A 93 -11.69 -7.42 -7.44
N LEU A 94 -11.60 -6.19 -6.92
CA LEU A 94 -10.36 -5.51 -6.57
C LEU A 94 -10.51 -4.80 -5.23
N ILE A 95 -9.48 -4.94 -4.39
CA ILE A 95 -9.23 -4.02 -3.27
C ILE A 95 -7.96 -3.24 -3.58
N TRP A 96 -8.11 -1.92 -3.58
CA TRP A 96 -7.01 -0.96 -3.62
C TRP A 96 -6.84 -0.36 -2.24
N CYS A 97 -5.63 -0.47 -1.67
CA CYS A 97 -5.31 0.07 -0.35
C CYS A 97 -3.86 0.55 -0.35
N SER A 98 -3.67 1.87 -0.37
CA SER A 98 -2.34 2.46 -0.58
C SER A 98 -1.97 3.39 0.57
N GLU A 99 -0.90 3.03 1.30
CA GLU A 99 -0.40 3.78 2.46
C GLU A 99 -1.49 3.96 3.54
N VAL A 100 -2.14 2.86 3.92
CA VAL A 100 -3.20 2.82 4.94
C VAL A 100 -2.91 1.76 5.99
N ILE A 101 -2.41 0.58 5.60
CA ILE A 101 -2.24 -0.57 6.50
C ILE A 101 -1.33 -0.26 7.69
N GLU A 102 -0.37 0.63 7.54
CA GLU A 102 0.54 1.08 8.60
C GLU A 102 -0.15 1.91 9.69
N HIS A 103 -1.33 2.45 9.41
CA HIS A 103 -2.14 3.23 10.35
C HIS A 103 -3.15 2.40 11.13
N LEU A 104 -3.33 1.13 10.75
CA LEU A 104 -4.33 0.25 11.37
C LEU A 104 -3.84 -0.29 12.71
N SER A 105 -4.75 -0.40 13.67
CA SER A 105 -4.45 -0.94 15.01
C SER A 105 -4.37 -2.47 15.01
N ASP A 106 -5.14 -3.14 14.14
CA ASP A 106 -5.14 -4.59 13.93
C ASP A 106 -5.14 -4.93 12.44
N PRO A 107 -3.97 -4.89 11.78
CA PRO A 107 -3.84 -5.23 10.37
C PRO A 107 -4.30 -6.65 10.03
N ALA A 108 -4.16 -7.61 10.97
CA ALA A 108 -4.56 -8.99 10.73
C ALA A 108 -6.08 -9.14 10.59
N SER A 109 -6.83 -8.51 11.50
CA SER A 109 -8.28 -8.45 11.42
C SER A 109 -8.76 -7.73 10.16
N THR A 110 -8.12 -6.61 9.80
CA THR A 110 -8.46 -5.87 8.59
C THR A 110 -8.20 -6.69 7.32
N ILE A 111 -7.08 -7.40 7.24
CA ILE A 111 -6.80 -8.29 6.09
C ILE A 111 -7.82 -9.45 6.02
N ALA A 112 -8.26 -9.97 7.15
CA ALA A 112 -9.32 -10.99 7.16
C ALA A 112 -10.63 -10.43 6.59
N GLU A 113 -11.01 -9.19 6.95
CA GLU A 113 -12.16 -8.50 6.38
C GLU A 113 -12.00 -8.21 4.88
N PHE A 114 -10.81 -7.80 4.45
CA PHE A 114 -10.52 -7.62 3.02
C PHE A 114 -10.72 -8.94 2.27
N LYS A 115 -10.21 -10.05 2.79
CA LYS A 115 -10.41 -11.38 2.18
C LYS A 115 -11.87 -11.81 2.17
N ARG A 116 -12.66 -11.45 3.20
CA ARG A 116 -14.08 -11.74 3.26
C ARG A 116 -14.86 -11.02 2.15
N VAL A 117 -14.62 -9.72 1.99
CA VAL A 117 -15.36 -8.92 1.00
C VAL A 117 -14.83 -9.11 -0.43
N LEU A 118 -13.62 -9.62 -0.59
CA LEU A 118 -12.99 -9.89 -1.89
C LEU A 118 -13.50 -11.22 -2.45
N LYS A 119 -13.85 -11.23 -3.73
CA LYS A 119 -14.23 -12.46 -4.45
C LYS A 119 -13.09 -13.48 -4.45
N PRO A 120 -13.38 -14.79 -4.57
CA PRO A 120 -12.34 -15.83 -4.65
C PRO A 120 -11.32 -15.59 -5.79
N THR A 121 -11.76 -15.01 -6.91
CA THR A 121 -10.91 -14.65 -8.06
C THR A 121 -10.37 -13.23 -8.01
N GLY A 122 -10.65 -12.51 -6.93
CA GLY A 122 -10.31 -11.10 -6.77
C GLY A 122 -8.85 -10.87 -6.39
N TRP A 123 -8.45 -9.62 -6.48
CA TRP A 123 -7.10 -9.17 -6.21
C TRP A 123 -7.06 -8.07 -5.14
N MET A 124 -6.07 -8.13 -4.28
CA MET A 124 -5.64 -6.99 -3.47
C MET A 124 -4.39 -6.39 -4.09
N VAL A 125 -4.37 -5.08 -4.27
CA VAL A 125 -3.19 -4.30 -4.69
C VAL A 125 -2.95 -3.24 -3.64
N MET A 126 -1.80 -3.31 -2.99
CA MET A 126 -1.54 -2.51 -1.80
C MET A 126 -0.12 -1.97 -1.78
N THR A 127 0.08 -0.86 -1.05
CA THR A 127 1.40 -0.29 -0.76
C THR A 127 1.53 0.08 0.70
N THR A 128 2.77 0.02 1.22
CA THR A 128 3.14 0.53 2.56
C THR A 128 4.63 0.88 2.59
N PRO A 129 5.10 1.75 3.50
CA PRO A 129 6.52 1.97 3.70
C PRO A 129 7.29 0.70 4.02
N ASN A 130 8.52 0.60 3.54
CA ASN A 130 9.39 -0.55 3.76
C ASN A 130 10.40 -0.29 4.87
N GLN A 131 10.19 -0.89 6.03
CA GLN A 131 11.12 -0.76 7.16
C GLN A 131 12.51 -1.34 6.87
N SER A 132 12.62 -2.35 6.00
CA SER A 132 13.90 -2.97 5.65
C SER A 132 14.77 -2.15 4.71
N PHE A 133 14.29 -1.00 4.24
CA PHE A 133 15.02 -0.18 3.31
C PHE A 133 16.38 0.25 3.86
N TRP A 134 17.46 -0.01 3.12
CA TRP A 134 18.84 0.13 3.59
C TRP A 134 19.16 1.52 4.14
N MET A 135 18.60 2.58 3.56
CA MET A 135 18.87 3.95 4.01
C MET A 135 18.22 4.22 5.39
N PHE A 136 17.07 3.64 5.67
CA PHE A 136 16.45 3.72 7.00
C PHE A 136 17.31 3.04 8.05
N ARG A 137 17.89 1.87 7.72
CA ARG A 137 18.83 1.18 8.61
C ARG A 137 20.10 1.97 8.88
N LEU A 138 20.62 2.69 7.89
CA LEU A 138 21.75 3.60 8.10
C LEU A 138 21.40 4.78 9.03
N ILE A 139 20.22 5.36 8.84
CA ILE A 139 19.73 6.46 9.70
C ILE A 139 19.55 5.98 11.14
N GLU A 140 19.01 4.79 11.34
CA GLU A 140 18.89 4.18 12.67
C GLU A 140 20.26 3.88 13.31
N ALA A 141 21.22 3.42 12.53
CA ALA A 141 22.59 3.14 12.99
C ALA A 141 23.32 4.40 13.52
N VAL A 142 22.95 5.60 13.07
CA VAL A 142 23.44 6.87 13.60
C VAL A 142 22.56 7.43 14.75
N GLY A 143 21.66 6.62 15.28
CA GLY A 143 20.85 6.95 16.48
C GLY A 143 19.61 7.79 16.21
N VAL A 144 19.16 7.88 14.96
CA VAL A 144 17.91 8.57 14.59
C VAL A 144 16.82 7.52 14.41
N SER A 145 15.83 7.48 15.31
CA SER A 145 14.69 6.58 15.20
C SER A 145 13.81 6.92 14.00
N MET A 146 13.46 5.92 13.19
CA MET A 146 12.53 6.06 12.06
C MET A 146 11.15 6.56 12.49
N GLN A 147 10.67 6.17 13.67
CA GLN A 147 9.43 6.69 14.25
C GLN A 147 9.41 8.23 14.40
N ARG A 148 10.59 8.87 14.47
CA ARG A 148 10.70 10.34 14.50
C ARG A 148 10.76 10.99 13.13
N ILE A 149 11.03 10.22 12.08
CA ILE A 149 11.17 10.71 10.70
C ILE A 149 9.86 10.50 9.94
N GLU A 150 9.23 9.35 10.13
CA GLU A 150 7.91 9.05 9.61
C GLU A 150 6.80 9.71 10.45
N ASN A 151 5.59 9.75 9.95
CA ASN A 151 4.46 10.36 10.64
C ASN A 151 4.25 9.71 12.03
N GLU A 152 3.96 10.52 13.03
CA GLU A 152 3.59 10.07 14.39
C GLU A 152 2.33 9.17 14.40
N THR A 153 1.63 9.07 13.27
CA THR A 153 0.41 8.27 13.07
C THR A 153 0.67 6.84 12.61
N HIS A 154 1.93 6.47 12.26
CA HIS A 154 2.26 5.10 11.89
C HIS A 154 2.30 4.23 13.15
N THR A 155 1.35 3.30 13.27
CA THR A 155 1.24 2.34 14.38
C THR A 155 1.99 1.05 14.10
N CYS A 156 2.13 0.68 12.81
CA CYS A 156 2.78 -0.54 12.37
C CYS A 156 3.87 -0.25 11.34
N PHE A 157 4.91 -1.09 11.37
CA PHE A 157 6.01 -1.06 10.41
C PHE A 157 6.17 -2.45 9.82
N PHE A 158 6.26 -2.54 8.49
CA PHE A 158 6.28 -3.80 7.79
C PHE A 158 7.58 -4.05 7.05
N THR A 159 7.98 -5.31 7.06
CA THR A 159 8.97 -5.89 6.15
C THR A 159 8.25 -6.80 5.14
N TYR A 160 8.95 -7.26 4.11
CA TYR A 160 8.38 -8.20 3.14
C TYR A 160 7.89 -9.52 3.77
N PRO A 161 8.67 -10.17 4.70
CA PRO A 161 8.17 -11.33 5.44
C PRO A 161 6.93 -11.04 6.27
N ASP A 162 6.82 -9.85 6.88
CA ASP A 162 5.63 -9.50 7.68
C ASP A 162 4.38 -9.45 6.81
N ILE A 163 4.47 -8.87 5.61
CA ILE A 163 3.37 -8.85 4.66
C ILE A 163 3.01 -10.27 4.21
N GLU A 164 3.99 -11.11 3.89
CA GLU A 164 3.74 -12.49 3.46
C GLU A 164 3.10 -13.33 4.56
N ASN A 165 3.52 -13.15 5.81
CA ASN A 165 2.90 -13.79 6.98
C ASN A 165 1.46 -13.32 7.21
N LEU A 166 1.18 -12.03 6.94
CA LEU A 166 -0.12 -11.42 7.16
C LEU A 166 -1.14 -11.79 6.08
N VAL A 167 -0.70 -11.75 4.82
CA VAL A 167 -1.60 -11.85 3.66
C VAL A 167 -1.54 -13.23 3.01
N GLY A 168 -0.43 -13.94 3.14
CA GLY A 168 -0.08 -15.14 2.40
C GLY A 168 0.78 -14.81 1.18
N LYS A 169 0.91 -15.74 0.24
CA LYS A 169 1.76 -15.60 -0.95
C LYS A 169 1.38 -14.36 -1.75
N CYS A 170 2.38 -13.53 -2.04
CA CYS A 170 2.23 -12.27 -2.76
C CYS A 170 3.23 -12.15 -3.91
N ASP A 171 2.84 -11.41 -4.95
CA ASP A 171 3.78 -10.88 -5.92
C ASP A 171 4.28 -9.53 -5.43
N PHE A 172 5.58 -9.42 -5.18
CA PHE A 172 6.20 -8.21 -4.67
C PHE A 172 6.87 -7.40 -5.77
N TYR A 173 6.77 -6.09 -5.63
CA TYR A 173 7.38 -5.12 -6.53
C TYR A 173 7.98 -3.97 -5.73
N GLY A 174 8.90 -3.26 -6.36
CA GLY A 174 9.52 -2.08 -5.81
C GLY A 174 10.25 -1.31 -6.88
N PHE A 175 11.06 -0.33 -6.49
CA PHE A 175 11.81 0.48 -7.43
C PHE A 175 13.19 0.87 -6.88
N PHE A 176 14.15 1.01 -7.81
CA PHE A 176 15.52 1.47 -7.56
C PHE A 176 16.07 2.16 -8.82
N PRO A 177 17.00 3.06 -8.69
CA PRO A 177 17.35 3.98 -7.63
C PRO A 177 16.58 5.31 -7.71
N TYR A 178 16.80 6.13 -6.72
CA TYR A 178 16.03 7.29 -6.37
C TYR A 178 16.00 8.45 -7.34
N LEU A 179 17.10 8.92 -7.84
CA LEU A 179 17.17 10.29 -8.38
C LEU A 179 16.98 10.37 -9.88
N PHE A 180 17.51 9.40 -10.65
CA PHE A 180 17.54 9.50 -12.11
C PHE A 180 16.97 8.30 -12.86
N LEU A 181 16.93 7.10 -12.23
CA LEU A 181 16.49 5.87 -12.85
C LEU A 181 15.53 5.14 -11.91
N LYS A 182 14.23 5.42 -12.03
CA LYS A 182 13.17 4.73 -11.26
C LYS A 182 12.83 3.39 -11.94
N LEU A 183 13.74 2.43 -11.86
CA LEU A 183 13.54 1.09 -12.42
C LEU A 183 12.66 0.25 -11.50
N ARG A 184 11.66 -0.41 -12.07
CA ARG A 184 10.88 -1.43 -11.36
C ARG A 184 11.75 -2.65 -11.09
N ILE A 185 11.77 -3.12 -9.85
CA ILE A 185 12.54 -4.29 -9.41
C ILE A 185 11.64 -5.24 -8.62
N SER A 186 12.02 -6.53 -8.61
CA SER A 186 11.35 -7.56 -7.81
C SER A 186 12.33 -8.26 -6.86
N LYS A 187 13.43 -8.83 -7.37
CA LYS A 187 14.36 -9.66 -6.58
C LYS A 187 15.09 -8.91 -5.46
N ALA A 188 15.49 -7.66 -5.65
CA ALA A 188 16.21 -6.86 -4.66
C ALA A 188 15.32 -5.79 -3.98
N ALA A 189 14.01 -5.83 -4.23
CA ALA A 189 13.06 -4.87 -3.69
C ALA A 189 13.07 -4.79 -2.15
N PRO A 190 13.24 -5.88 -1.37
CA PRO A 190 13.26 -5.79 0.08
C PRO A 190 14.32 -4.84 0.64
N LEU A 191 15.50 -4.79 0.03
CA LEU A 191 16.60 -3.94 0.49
C LEU A 191 16.59 -2.55 -0.15
N LEU A 192 16.17 -2.45 -1.40
CA LEU A 192 16.41 -1.29 -2.25
C LEU A 192 15.18 -0.40 -2.46
N SER A 193 13.98 -0.88 -2.21
CA SER A 193 12.76 -0.09 -2.36
C SER A 193 12.31 0.52 -1.04
N PRO A 194 12.00 1.82 -0.99
CA PRO A 194 11.47 2.46 0.22
C PRO A 194 10.01 2.10 0.50
N THR A 195 9.31 1.63 -0.51
CA THR A 195 7.89 1.24 -0.44
C THR A 195 7.77 -0.23 -0.84
N ILE A 196 7.04 -1.01 -0.05
CA ILE A 196 6.58 -2.34 -0.44
C ILE A 196 5.34 -2.13 -1.32
N VAL A 197 5.37 -2.68 -2.52
CA VAL A 197 4.21 -2.80 -3.40
C VAL A 197 3.92 -4.28 -3.55
N TRP A 198 2.67 -4.69 -3.31
CA TRP A 198 2.33 -6.09 -3.50
C TRP A 198 0.96 -6.27 -4.13
N ARG A 199 0.82 -7.42 -4.77
CA ARG A 199 -0.44 -7.93 -5.28
C ARG A 199 -0.67 -9.33 -4.72
N HIS A 200 -1.85 -9.55 -4.17
CA HIS A 200 -2.27 -10.84 -3.64
C HIS A 200 -3.55 -11.29 -4.33
N SER A 201 -3.58 -12.55 -4.77
CA SER A 201 -4.78 -13.18 -5.31
C SER A 201 -5.53 -13.89 -4.19
N ASN A 202 -6.84 -13.71 -4.10
CA ASN A 202 -7.69 -14.48 -3.19
C ASN A 202 -7.96 -15.93 -3.68
N ASP A 203 -7.47 -16.26 -4.88
CA ASP A 203 -7.59 -17.59 -5.48
C ASP A 203 -6.67 -18.59 -4.77
N LYS A 204 -7.26 -19.59 -4.12
CA LYS A 204 -6.52 -20.64 -3.39
C LYS A 204 -5.61 -21.47 -4.29
N ASP A 205 -5.98 -21.67 -5.54
CA ASP A 205 -5.20 -22.46 -6.50
C ASP A 205 -3.93 -21.72 -6.93
N ARG A 206 -4.00 -20.37 -6.99
CA ARG A 206 -2.84 -19.52 -7.26
C ARG A 206 -1.91 -19.34 -6.05
N GLN A 207 -2.42 -19.62 -4.85
CA GLN A 207 -1.63 -19.56 -3.61
C GLN A 207 -0.85 -20.85 -3.37
N ALA A 208 -1.23 -21.97 -4.01
CA ALA A 208 -0.49 -23.21 -3.92
C ALA A 208 0.94 -23.03 -4.46
N PRO A 209 1.97 -23.64 -3.84
CA PRO A 209 3.31 -23.62 -4.37
C PRO A 209 3.29 -24.23 -5.77
N SER A 210 3.86 -23.50 -6.75
CA SER A 210 4.06 -24.07 -8.09
C SER A 210 4.85 -25.38 -7.94
N ALA A 211 4.28 -26.50 -8.36
CA ALA A 211 4.90 -27.82 -8.34
C ALA A 211 5.99 -27.95 -9.42
N GLU A 212 6.78 -26.90 -9.64
CA GLU A 212 7.93 -26.93 -10.54
C GLU A 212 9.09 -26.17 -9.88
N ALA A 213 10.04 -26.95 -9.39
CA ALA A 213 11.38 -26.53 -9.02
C ALA A 213 12.30 -26.61 -10.24
#